data_f0072de967a4d8c0a84edc8d1253c4ef
#
_entry.id   f0072de967a4d8c0a84edc8d1253c4ef
#
_cell.length_a   1.000
_cell.length_b   1.000
_cell.length_c   1.000
_cell.angle_alpha   90.00
_cell.angle_beta   90.00
_cell.angle_gamma   90.00
#
_symmetry.space_group_name_H-M   'P 1'
#
loop_
_entity.id
_entity.type
_entity.pdbx_description
1 polymer ?
#
loop_
_entity_poly.entity_id
_entity_poly.type
_entity_poly.pdbx_seq_one_letter_code
_entity_poly.pdbx_strand_id
1 'polypeptide(L)'
;MKKQKKRALKNTRGFTLVELTVAMFVLTIGVLGGMIMILLGMTRDNTNRLDTTATNAAQAVLEAISAVPANIDTPLPVTDCANNAFTVTTAGATGNGTGATLLANGDVDFQSAAVTNYQINYTVCNTNGLQTVYDVRWHITTLPSGAKLVIVAAGHPTSYNRSRAMAYIAPVSLRTIVGM
;
A
#
# COMPACT_ATOMS: atom_id res chain seq x y z
N MET A 1 -54.55 -18.80 61.83
CA MET A 1 -55.07 -18.65 60.42
C MET A 1 -54.03 -17.93 59.59
N LYS A 2 -53.30 -18.66 58.68
CA LYS A 2 -52.27 -18.07 57.78
C LYS A 2 -52.93 -17.66 56.48
N LYS A 3 -53.00 -16.37 56.15
CA LYS A 3 -53.48 -15.85 54.86
C LYS A 3 -52.49 -16.23 53.75
N GLN A 4 -52.88 -17.10 52.86
CA GLN A 4 -52.15 -17.38 51.62
C GLN A 4 -52.28 -16.17 50.67
N LYS A 5 -51.14 -15.56 50.37
CA LYS A 5 -50.98 -14.46 49.41
C LYS A 5 -51.02 -15.08 47.99
N LYS A 6 -52.17 -14.96 47.30
CA LYS A 6 -52.31 -15.37 45.90
C LYS A 6 -51.33 -14.54 45.04
N ARG A 7 -50.29 -15.19 44.48
CA ARG A 7 -49.40 -14.60 43.48
C ARG A 7 -50.24 -14.46 42.20
N ALA A 8 -50.47 -13.23 41.77
CA ALA A 8 -51.07 -12.95 40.48
C ALA A 8 -50.12 -13.50 39.39
N LEU A 9 -50.60 -14.47 38.62
CA LEU A 9 -49.90 -14.96 37.42
C LEU A 9 -49.81 -13.80 36.43
N LYS A 10 -48.61 -13.29 36.26
CA LYS A 10 -48.27 -12.26 35.28
C LYS A 10 -48.55 -12.82 33.91
N ASN A 11 -49.51 -12.23 33.22
CA ASN A 11 -50.02 -12.68 31.91
C ASN A 11 -48.85 -12.53 30.89
N THR A 12 -48.09 -13.59 30.66
CA THR A 12 -47.05 -13.66 29.64
C THR A 12 -47.76 -13.80 28.29
N ARG A 13 -47.86 -12.69 27.56
CA ARG A 13 -48.32 -12.74 26.16
C ARG A 13 -47.26 -13.52 25.36
N GLY A 14 -47.65 -14.64 24.77
CA GLY A 14 -46.79 -15.41 23.86
C GLY A 14 -46.59 -14.65 22.56
N PHE A 15 -45.43 -14.83 21.97
CA PHE A 15 -45.10 -14.27 20.64
C PHE A 15 -46.03 -14.88 19.59
N THR A 16 -46.51 -14.06 18.68
CA THR A 16 -47.28 -14.52 17.52
C THR A 16 -46.33 -15.09 16.48
N LEU A 17 -46.81 -16.06 15.69
CA LEU A 17 -46.02 -16.68 14.61
C LEU A 17 -45.53 -15.62 13.59
N VAL A 18 -46.34 -14.60 13.33
CA VAL A 18 -45.99 -13.46 12.43
C VAL A 18 -44.87 -12.62 13.02
N GLU A 19 -44.89 -12.35 14.31
CA GLU A 19 -43.85 -11.58 14.99
C GLU A 19 -42.48 -12.32 14.95
N LEU A 20 -42.49 -13.63 15.10
CA LEU A 20 -41.29 -14.48 14.97
C LEU A 20 -40.73 -14.45 13.54
N THR A 21 -41.58 -14.57 12.51
CA THR A 21 -41.12 -14.55 11.11
C THR A 21 -40.55 -13.19 10.72
N VAL A 22 -41.19 -12.08 11.14
CA VAL A 22 -40.67 -10.72 10.91
C VAL A 22 -39.32 -10.52 11.63
N ALA A 23 -39.21 -10.97 12.89
CA ALA A 23 -37.97 -10.87 13.64
C ALA A 23 -36.82 -11.65 12.96
N MET A 24 -37.09 -12.86 12.47
CA MET A 24 -36.10 -13.65 11.72
C MET A 24 -35.68 -12.96 10.42
N PHE A 25 -36.62 -12.36 9.70
CA PHE A 25 -36.34 -11.65 8.45
C PHE A 25 -35.44 -10.41 8.69
N VAL A 26 -35.75 -9.62 9.71
CA VAL A 26 -34.92 -8.45 10.10
C VAL A 26 -33.53 -8.92 10.57
N LEU A 27 -33.45 -10.00 11.33
CA LEU A 27 -32.19 -10.56 11.79
C LEU A 27 -31.30 -11.02 10.62
N THR A 28 -31.88 -11.70 9.64
CA THR A 28 -31.10 -12.17 8.47
C THR A 28 -30.54 -11.01 7.65
N ILE A 29 -31.32 -9.96 7.42
CA ILE A 29 -30.84 -8.75 6.73
C ILE A 29 -29.71 -8.09 7.53
N GLY A 30 -29.89 -7.97 8.86
CA GLY A 30 -28.87 -7.39 9.74
C GLY A 30 -27.54 -8.16 9.72
N VAL A 31 -27.59 -9.50 9.78
CA VAL A 31 -26.40 -10.35 9.72
C VAL A 31 -25.71 -10.25 8.36
N LEU A 32 -26.46 -10.31 7.26
CA LEU A 32 -25.91 -10.18 5.91
C LEU A 32 -25.24 -8.80 5.70
N GLY A 33 -25.88 -7.72 6.15
CA GLY A 33 -25.30 -6.37 6.08
C GLY A 33 -24.01 -6.24 6.90
N GLY A 34 -23.98 -6.80 8.11
CA GLY A 34 -22.78 -6.84 8.95
C GLY A 34 -21.63 -7.62 8.31
N MET A 35 -21.93 -8.77 7.68
CA MET A 35 -20.91 -9.60 7.02
C MET A 35 -20.25 -8.88 5.83
N ILE A 36 -21.04 -8.15 5.03
CA ILE A 36 -20.51 -7.35 3.93
C ILE A 36 -19.57 -6.26 4.45
N MET A 37 -19.92 -5.57 5.54
CA MET A 37 -19.06 -4.52 6.12
C MET A 37 -17.73 -5.08 6.63
N ILE A 38 -17.74 -6.27 7.25
CA ILE A 38 -16.50 -6.93 7.72
C ILE A 38 -15.61 -7.29 6.53
N LEU A 39 -16.16 -7.87 5.46
CA LEU A 39 -15.39 -8.22 4.27
C LEU A 39 -14.76 -6.97 3.60
N LEU A 40 -15.52 -5.87 3.48
CA LEU A 40 -15.00 -4.61 2.96
C LEU A 40 -13.92 -4.01 3.86
N GLY A 41 -14.07 -4.13 5.18
CA GLY A 41 -13.06 -3.70 6.15
C GLY A 41 -11.74 -4.46 5.98
N MET A 42 -11.80 -5.79 5.87
CA MET A 42 -10.60 -6.63 5.68
C MET A 42 -9.86 -6.32 4.37
N THR A 43 -10.59 -6.10 3.27
CA THR A 43 -9.96 -5.75 1.99
C THR A 43 -9.26 -4.39 2.05
N ARG A 44 -9.87 -3.39 2.67
CA ARG A 44 -9.27 -2.06 2.85
C ARG A 44 -8.04 -2.09 3.76
N ASP A 45 -8.09 -2.86 4.85
CA ASP A 45 -6.94 -3.00 5.75
C ASP A 45 -5.75 -3.61 5.04
N ASN A 46 -5.96 -4.66 4.24
CA ASN A 46 -4.90 -5.27 3.45
C ASN A 46 -4.29 -4.31 2.42
N THR A 47 -5.11 -3.50 1.73
CA THR A 47 -4.63 -2.49 0.80
C THR A 47 -3.79 -1.43 1.50
N ASN A 48 -4.26 -0.88 2.63
CA ASN A 48 -3.52 0.11 3.41
C ASN A 48 -2.17 -0.41 3.90
N ARG A 49 -2.10 -1.67 4.30
CA ARG A 49 -0.83 -2.31 4.71
C ARG A 49 0.15 -2.42 3.55
N LEU A 50 -0.32 -2.79 2.35
CA LEU A 50 0.51 -2.86 1.16
C LEU A 50 1.01 -1.48 0.73
N ASP A 51 0.17 -0.44 0.79
CA ASP A 51 0.55 0.94 0.49
C ASP A 51 1.59 1.47 1.49
N THR A 52 1.42 1.17 2.78
CA THR A 52 2.39 1.57 3.81
C THR A 52 3.74 0.90 3.60
N THR A 53 3.76 -0.39 3.27
CA THR A 53 5.00 -1.11 3.02
C THR A 53 5.66 -0.70 1.70
N ALA A 54 4.87 -0.37 0.66
CA ALA A 54 5.38 0.22 -0.58
C ALA A 54 6.02 1.59 -0.32
N THR A 55 5.38 2.43 0.52
CA THR A 55 5.93 3.73 0.94
C THR A 55 7.28 3.54 1.63
N ASN A 56 7.40 2.59 2.55
CA ASN A 56 8.67 2.32 3.25
C ASN A 56 9.78 1.87 2.27
N ALA A 57 9.45 1.04 1.27
CA ALA A 57 10.39 0.61 0.24
C ALA A 57 10.87 1.80 -0.61
N ALA A 58 9.95 2.67 -1.04
CA ALA A 58 10.27 3.88 -1.79
C ALA A 58 11.10 4.86 -0.96
N GLN A 59 10.78 5.05 0.33
CA GLN A 59 11.52 5.91 1.25
C GLN A 59 12.97 5.43 1.44
N ALA A 60 13.20 4.14 1.62
CA ALA A 60 14.54 3.60 1.80
C ALA A 60 15.46 3.96 0.63
N VAL A 61 14.96 3.85 -0.61
CA VAL A 61 15.71 4.22 -1.81
C VAL A 61 15.86 5.75 -1.93
N LEU A 62 14.79 6.50 -1.63
CA LEU A 62 14.81 7.96 -1.67
C LEU A 62 15.81 8.54 -0.67
N GLU A 63 15.85 8.02 0.56
CA GLU A 63 16.78 8.43 1.61
C GLU A 63 18.23 8.10 1.20
N ALA A 64 18.46 6.92 0.63
CA ALA A 64 19.78 6.56 0.12
C ALA A 64 20.26 7.55 -0.94
N ILE A 65 19.41 7.89 -1.93
CA ILE A 65 19.77 8.88 -2.96
C ILE A 65 19.97 10.26 -2.37
N SER A 66 19.13 10.66 -1.41
CA SER A 66 19.19 12.00 -0.78
C SER A 66 20.40 12.18 0.16
N ALA A 67 20.99 11.09 0.62
CA ALA A 67 22.20 11.11 1.46
C ALA A 67 23.45 11.53 0.67
N VAL A 68 23.38 11.49 -0.67
CA VAL A 68 24.52 11.91 -1.53
C VAL A 68 24.31 13.35 -2.02
N PRO A 69 25.34 14.19 -1.94
CA PRO A 69 25.29 15.52 -2.52
C PRO A 69 24.92 15.50 -4.00
N ALA A 70 24.14 16.47 -4.46
CA ALA A 70 23.63 16.48 -5.84
C ALA A 70 24.72 16.54 -6.92
N ASN A 71 25.90 17.03 -6.59
CA ASN A 71 27.05 17.11 -7.50
C ASN A 71 27.84 15.79 -7.63
N ILE A 72 27.43 14.72 -6.92
CA ILE A 72 28.10 13.43 -6.92
C ILE A 72 27.17 12.38 -7.56
N ASP A 73 27.70 11.63 -8.52
CA ASP A 73 26.99 10.54 -9.22
C ASP A 73 27.51 9.16 -8.80
N THR A 74 27.81 8.98 -7.51
CA THR A 74 28.34 7.71 -7.01
C THR A 74 27.22 6.70 -6.77
N PRO A 75 27.31 5.50 -7.33
CA PRO A 75 26.36 4.43 -7.02
C PRO A 75 26.44 4.05 -5.53
N LEU A 76 25.28 3.82 -4.92
CA LEU A 76 25.15 3.51 -3.50
C LEU A 76 24.73 2.06 -3.28
N PRO A 77 25.38 1.34 -2.36
CA PRO A 77 24.88 0.06 -1.93
C PRO A 77 23.66 0.25 -1.00
N VAL A 78 22.57 -0.44 -1.31
CA VAL A 78 21.38 -0.51 -0.47
C VAL A 78 21.10 -1.99 -0.20
N THR A 79 20.83 -2.33 1.05
CA THR A 79 20.52 -3.71 1.44
C THR A 79 19.09 -3.77 1.96
N ASP A 80 18.33 -4.74 1.48
CA ASP A 80 16.98 -4.99 1.97
C ASP A 80 16.98 -5.86 3.25
N CYS A 81 15.80 -6.09 3.82
CA CYS A 81 15.67 -6.89 5.03
C CYS A 81 15.99 -8.39 4.83
N ALA A 82 16.01 -8.88 3.59
CA ALA A 82 16.39 -10.25 3.24
C ALA A 82 17.92 -10.37 2.97
N ASN A 83 18.69 -9.32 3.26
CA ASN A 83 20.13 -9.20 2.97
C ASN A 83 20.48 -9.24 1.47
N ASN A 84 19.55 -8.91 0.58
CA ASN A 84 19.89 -8.70 -0.82
C ASN A 84 20.55 -7.32 -0.97
N ALA A 85 21.75 -7.30 -1.55
CA ALA A 85 22.48 -6.07 -1.83
C ALA A 85 22.16 -5.59 -3.24
N PHE A 86 21.80 -4.32 -3.37
CA PHE A 86 21.49 -3.64 -4.62
C PHE A 86 22.41 -2.42 -4.80
N THR A 87 22.60 -2.03 -6.03
CA THR A 87 23.31 -0.78 -6.37
C THR A 87 22.29 0.23 -6.88
N VAL A 88 22.16 1.35 -6.17
CA VAL A 88 21.28 2.46 -6.53
C VAL A 88 22.10 3.52 -7.24
N THR A 89 21.81 3.78 -8.50
CA THR A 89 22.46 4.84 -9.28
C THR A 89 21.86 6.19 -8.93
N THR A 90 22.74 7.16 -8.65
CA THR A 90 22.37 8.55 -8.31
C THR A 90 22.62 9.52 -9.47
N ALA A 91 23.09 9.03 -10.62
CA ALA A 91 23.31 9.83 -11.80
C ALA A 91 22.00 10.42 -12.32
N GLY A 92 22.02 11.72 -12.60
CA GLY A 92 20.90 12.43 -13.19
C GLY A 92 21.28 13.04 -14.54
N ALA A 93 20.31 13.38 -15.36
CA ALA A 93 20.51 14.13 -16.60
C ALA A 93 19.70 15.42 -16.60
N THR A 94 20.15 16.42 -17.34
CA THR A 94 19.40 17.64 -17.60
C THR A 94 18.27 17.39 -18.62
N GLY A 95 17.31 18.30 -18.66
CA GLY A 95 16.17 18.17 -19.60
C GLY A 95 15.17 17.12 -19.12
N ASN A 96 15.06 16.01 -19.87
CA ASN A 96 14.10 14.96 -19.56
C ASN A 96 14.52 14.05 -18.40
N GLY A 97 15.71 14.24 -17.82
CA GLY A 97 16.23 13.38 -16.76
C GLY A 97 16.69 12.01 -17.27
N THR A 98 16.96 11.10 -16.34
CA THR A 98 17.34 9.71 -16.61
C THR A 98 16.71 8.75 -15.59
N GLY A 99 16.55 7.50 -15.97
CA GLY A 99 15.97 6.46 -15.12
C GLY A 99 14.64 5.93 -15.64
N ALA A 100 13.75 5.57 -14.74
CA ALA A 100 12.44 5.03 -15.10
C ALA A 100 11.64 5.97 -16.00
N THR A 101 10.91 5.42 -16.95
CA THR A 101 10.02 6.20 -17.82
C THR A 101 8.94 6.88 -16.99
N LEU A 102 8.65 8.14 -17.32
CA LEU A 102 7.58 8.90 -16.68
C LEU A 102 6.34 9.00 -17.58
N LEU A 103 5.19 8.97 -16.96
CA LEU A 103 3.90 9.30 -17.54
C LEU A 103 3.79 10.83 -17.72
N ALA A 104 2.80 11.29 -18.50
CA ALA A 104 2.55 12.72 -18.72
C ALA A 104 2.23 13.52 -17.44
N ASN A 105 1.73 12.86 -16.40
CA ASN A 105 1.50 13.44 -15.07
C ASN A 105 2.77 13.47 -14.20
N GLY A 106 3.89 12.95 -14.71
CA GLY A 106 5.18 12.89 -14.03
C GLY A 106 5.32 11.72 -13.04
N ASP A 107 4.40 10.79 -13.00
CA ASP A 107 4.56 9.56 -12.21
C ASP A 107 5.36 8.51 -12.99
N VAL A 108 5.98 7.57 -12.27
CA VAL A 108 6.73 6.47 -12.89
C VAL A 108 5.79 5.52 -13.62
N ASP A 109 6.11 5.25 -14.87
CA ASP A 109 5.39 4.26 -15.68
C ASP A 109 5.90 2.84 -15.38
N PHE A 110 5.08 2.07 -14.70
CA PHE A 110 5.37 0.66 -14.42
C PHE A 110 5.00 -0.28 -15.56
N GLN A 111 4.33 0.20 -16.61
CA GLN A 111 4.01 -0.61 -17.80
C GLN A 111 5.15 -0.62 -18.80
N SER A 112 6.00 0.40 -18.77
CA SER A 112 7.23 0.45 -19.55
C SER A 112 8.28 -0.52 -18.98
N ALA A 113 9.17 -0.99 -19.84
CA ALA A 113 10.29 -1.82 -19.43
C ALA A 113 11.13 -1.11 -18.37
N ALA A 114 11.58 -1.86 -17.36
CA ALA A 114 12.46 -1.34 -16.33
C ALA A 114 13.80 -0.91 -16.93
N VAL A 115 14.29 0.24 -16.50
CA VAL A 115 15.60 0.76 -16.94
C VAL A 115 16.69 0.20 -16.04
N THR A 116 17.71 -0.42 -16.64
CA THR A 116 18.84 -1.00 -15.90
C THR A 116 19.49 0.04 -14.99
N ASN A 117 19.78 -0.35 -13.76
CA ASN A 117 20.34 0.47 -12.68
C ASN A 117 19.43 1.55 -12.10
N TYR A 118 18.18 1.66 -12.58
CA TYR A 118 17.15 2.56 -12.04
C TYR A 118 15.92 1.79 -11.57
N GLN A 119 16.09 0.52 -11.25
CA GLN A 119 15.08 -0.39 -10.73
C GLN A 119 15.71 -1.42 -9.80
N ILE A 120 15.05 -1.73 -8.70
CA ILE A 120 15.40 -2.85 -7.81
C ILE A 120 14.14 -3.58 -7.35
N ASN A 121 14.27 -4.86 -7.05
CA ASN A 121 13.24 -5.64 -6.38
C ASN A 121 13.50 -5.63 -4.87
N TYR A 122 12.95 -4.66 -4.17
CA TYR A 122 13.20 -4.44 -2.75
C TYR A 122 12.28 -5.28 -1.88
N THR A 123 12.85 -6.07 -0.97
CA THR A 123 12.11 -6.92 -0.04
C THR A 123 11.84 -6.18 1.26
N VAL A 124 10.56 -6.08 1.64
CA VAL A 124 10.14 -5.58 2.95
C VAL A 124 9.72 -6.75 3.82
N CYS A 125 10.34 -6.88 5.01
CA CYS A 125 10.01 -7.91 6.00
C CYS A 125 9.04 -7.34 7.03
N ASN A 126 8.00 -8.09 7.32
CA ASN A 126 7.07 -7.75 8.40
C ASN A 126 7.49 -8.44 9.69
N THR A 127 7.04 -7.93 10.83
CA THR A 127 7.25 -8.51 12.17
C THR A 127 6.79 -9.97 12.30
N ASN A 128 5.86 -10.40 11.44
CA ASN A 128 5.37 -11.77 11.37
C ASN A 128 6.21 -12.69 10.47
N GLY A 129 7.37 -12.26 10.00
CA GLY A 129 8.24 -13.02 9.10
C GLY A 129 7.75 -13.07 7.64
N LEU A 130 6.66 -12.40 7.31
CA LEU A 130 6.18 -12.32 5.94
C LEU A 130 7.06 -11.35 5.13
N GLN A 131 7.57 -11.83 4.00
CA GLN A 131 8.37 -11.04 3.07
C GLN A 131 7.50 -10.63 1.87
N THR A 132 7.54 -9.35 1.53
CA THR A 132 6.87 -8.82 0.34
C THR A 132 7.87 -8.09 -0.53
N VAL A 133 7.94 -8.48 -1.80
CA VAL A 133 8.86 -7.86 -2.77
C VAL A 133 8.13 -6.75 -3.50
N TYR A 134 8.77 -5.58 -3.61
CA TYR A 134 8.30 -4.43 -4.35
C TYR A 134 9.23 -4.11 -5.51
N ASP A 135 8.68 -3.81 -6.68
CA ASP A 135 9.39 -3.20 -7.79
C ASP A 135 9.54 -1.71 -7.47
N VAL A 136 10.76 -1.29 -7.13
CA VAL A 136 11.08 0.11 -6.84
C VAL A 136 11.85 0.68 -8.00
N ARG A 137 11.31 1.74 -8.59
CA ARG A 137 11.89 2.44 -9.75
C ARG A 137 12.08 3.91 -9.44
N TRP A 138 13.13 4.52 -10.00
CA TRP A 138 13.38 5.93 -9.80
C TRP A 138 13.81 6.65 -11.06
N HIS A 139 13.56 7.94 -11.06
CA HIS A 139 13.92 8.87 -12.11
C HIS A 139 14.59 10.10 -11.50
N ILE A 140 15.68 10.56 -12.11
CA ILE A 140 16.47 11.70 -11.61
C ILE A 140 16.64 12.72 -12.72
N THR A 141 16.20 13.96 -12.44
CA THR A 141 16.39 15.12 -13.33
C THR A 141 17.30 16.12 -12.67
N THR A 142 18.40 16.47 -13.33
CA THR A 142 19.29 17.55 -12.87
C THR A 142 18.72 18.90 -13.31
N LEU A 143 18.43 19.75 -12.33
CA LEU A 143 17.91 21.09 -12.55
C LEU A 143 19.04 22.08 -12.97
N PRO A 144 18.70 23.19 -13.62
CA PRO A 144 19.70 24.22 -13.99
C PRO A 144 20.48 24.80 -12.79
N SER A 145 19.91 24.73 -11.59
CA SER A 145 20.55 25.12 -10.32
C SER A 145 21.63 24.15 -9.84
N GLY A 146 21.79 23.00 -10.49
CA GLY A 146 22.63 21.89 -10.00
C GLY A 146 21.95 20.97 -9.00
N ALA A 147 20.78 21.32 -8.49
CA ALA A 147 19.98 20.42 -7.66
C ALA A 147 19.39 19.26 -8.49
N LYS A 148 19.06 18.14 -7.84
CA LYS A 148 18.44 16.99 -8.48
C LYS A 148 16.99 16.84 -8.01
N LEU A 149 16.06 16.78 -8.95
CA LEU A 149 14.69 16.29 -8.68
C LEU A 149 14.71 14.77 -8.77
N VAL A 150 14.38 14.12 -7.68
CA VAL A 150 14.34 12.65 -7.56
C VAL A 150 12.89 12.23 -7.40
N ILE A 151 12.45 11.32 -8.24
CA ILE A 151 11.12 10.69 -8.18
C ILE A 151 11.37 9.21 -7.97
N VAL A 152 10.86 8.66 -6.87
CA VAL A 152 10.94 7.23 -6.54
C VAL A 152 9.53 6.68 -6.43
N ALA A 153 9.27 5.58 -7.08
CA ALA A 153 7.99 4.92 -6.95
C ALA A 153 8.18 3.43 -6.64
N ALA A 154 7.30 2.91 -5.79
CA ALA A 154 7.24 1.50 -5.44
C ALA A 154 5.87 0.93 -5.78
N GLY A 155 5.88 -0.24 -6.43
CA GLY A 155 4.66 -0.94 -6.76
C GLY A 155 4.79 -2.45 -6.54
N HIS A 156 3.67 -3.09 -6.24
CA HIS A 156 3.65 -4.54 -6.08
C HIS A 156 3.66 -5.22 -7.45
N PRO A 157 4.52 -6.22 -7.72
CA PRO A 157 4.67 -6.83 -9.06
C PRO A 157 3.37 -7.40 -9.64
N THR A 158 2.44 -7.84 -8.78
CA THR A 158 1.13 -8.37 -9.21
C THR A 158 0.14 -7.28 -9.64
N SER A 159 0.41 -6.01 -9.30
CA SER A 159 -0.49 -4.87 -9.58
C SER A 159 -0.50 -4.51 -11.08
N TYR A 160 0.55 -4.86 -11.82
CA TYR A 160 0.68 -4.47 -13.24
C TYR A 160 0.05 -5.48 -14.20
N ASN A 161 -0.23 -6.70 -13.74
CA ASN A 161 -0.81 -7.72 -14.59
C ASN A 161 -2.34 -7.60 -14.58
N ARG A 162 -2.90 -6.83 -15.52
CA ARG A 162 -4.34 -6.56 -15.68
C ARG A 162 -5.22 -7.81 -15.75
N SER A 163 -4.65 -8.97 -16.09
CA SER A 163 -5.40 -10.22 -16.22
C SER A 163 -5.73 -10.90 -14.88
N ARG A 164 -5.16 -10.45 -13.77
CA ARG A 164 -5.38 -11.03 -12.41
C ARG A 164 -5.81 -10.00 -11.36
N ALA A 165 -6.12 -8.78 -11.74
CA ALA A 165 -6.41 -7.70 -10.82
C ALA A 165 -7.78 -7.86 -10.15
N MET A 166 -7.85 -8.63 -9.08
CA MET A 166 -8.95 -8.50 -8.10
C MET A 166 -8.80 -7.27 -7.20
N ALA A 167 -7.62 -6.66 -7.12
CA ALA A 167 -7.38 -5.39 -6.45
C ALA A 167 -6.27 -4.63 -7.21
N TYR A 168 -6.61 -3.53 -7.85
CA TYR A 168 -5.64 -2.60 -8.40
C TYR A 168 -5.05 -1.79 -7.24
N ILE A 169 -3.81 -2.06 -6.90
CA ILE A 169 -3.04 -1.27 -5.95
C ILE A 169 -2.22 -0.29 -6.78
N ALA A 170 -2.52 1.00 -6.66
CA ALA A 170 -1.75 2.03 -7.34
C ALA A 170 -0.32 2.07 -6.78
N PRO A 171 0.71 2.27 -7.64
CA PRO A 171 2.07 2.48 -7.15
C PRO A 171 2.14 3.75 -6.30
N VAL A 172 2.91 3.68 -5.21
CA VAL A 172 3.20 4.86 -4.39
C VAL A 172 4.36 5.62 -5.02
N SER A 173 4.21 6.93 -5.19
CA SER A 173 5.24 7.81 -5.76
C SER A 173 5.65 8.88 -4.75
N LEU A 174 6.96 9.00 -4.51
CA LEU A 174 7.57 10.01 -3.65
C LEU A 174 8.46 10.92 -4.48
N ARG A 175 8.50 12.20 -4.14
CA ARG A 175 9.31 13.21 -4.85
C ARG A 175 10.06 14.06 -3.86
N THR A 176 11.33 14.35 -4.18
CA THR A 176 12.15 15.28 -3.40
C THR A 176 13.10 16.05 -4.29
N ILE A 177 13.60 17.18 -3.78
CA ILE A 177 14.68 17.92 -4.41
C ILE A 177 15.89 17.80 -3.50
N VAL A 178 16.96 17.25 -4.04
CA VAL A 178 18.26 17.15 -3.37
C VAL A 178 19.09 18.36 -3.80
N GLY A 179 19.44 19.21 -2.85
CA GLY A 179 20.29 20.37 -3.06
C GLY A 179 21.78 20.07 -2.93
N MET A 180 22.60 21.06 -3.24
CA MET A 180 24.04 21.05 -2.95
C MET A 180 24.29 21.34 -1.49
#